data_c94f2dee634dabd1f0dde01dcafe4c3a
#
_entry.id   c94f2dee634dabd1f0dde01dcafe4c3a
#
_cell.length_a   1.000
_cell.length_b   1.000
_cell.length_c   1.000
_cell.angle_alpha   90.00
_cell.angle_beta   90.00
_cell.angle_gamma   90.00
#
_symmetry.space_group_name_H-M   'P 1'
#
loop_
_entity.id
_entity.type
_entity.pdbx_description
1 polymer ?
#
loop_
_entity_poly.entity_id
_entity_poly.type
_entity_poly.pdbx_seq_one_letter_code
_entity_poly.pdbx_strand_id
1 'polypeptide(L)'
;MVAERPLVVLEVRERGLALLERCRETAELQALQPGERKFLRRLAELGIVEMRPLPADWPAVSLLIPVRDRPRQLAACLEAVARLDYPADRLEVTVVDDGSTLPLEVGDGVRLVRLPESMGPAGARNLAARESRGDLLAFLDSDCRPDPDWLRRLVAELSDPAVAAAGGRVLGASQRSWLERYEAVRSPLDLGPNYAEARPRRPVPYLVSASLAVRRIAFEAAGGFDAGLRFGEDVDLCWRLSAAGHQLVYQPLARVLHDHRGGLRDFISTRKSYGAAEAALLRRHPENRRWLELNRPLLLTLAALLARPALLPIAGLELGAEILVGAARLRREAGLPVQAGASALLRGQGAAAYHLGRQLTRYYGLPLGLAALRRRRLRGLVLAGLLGSAAVDWIRLRPALSPVEFAAAQALDDLSYQLGCLHGCLRHRTLAPLRVDLVFAGRQREALHTPRREGDGRL
;
A
#
# COMPACT_ATOMS: atom_id res chain seq x y z
N MET A 1 13.46 13.06 -11.79
CA MET A 1 12.55 12.44 -10.80
C MET A 1 11.16 12.35 -11.43
N VAL A 2 10.66 11.16 -11.69
CA VAL A 2 9.25 10.98 -12.06
C VAL A 2 8.46 11.15 -10.77
N ALA A 3 7.60 12.17 -10.69
CA ALA A 3 6.76 12.35 -9.51
C ALA A 3 5.77 11.19 -9.45
N GLU A 4 5.76 10.44 -8.36
CA GLU A 4 4.79 9.37 -8.10
C GLU A 4 3.37 9.91 -7.88
N ARG A 5 3.25 11.21 -7.77
CA ARG A 5 2.00 11.92 -7.51
C ARG A 5 1.60 12.75 -8.71
N PRO A 6 0.30 12.78 -9.05
CA PRO A 6 -0.19 13.74 -10.03
C PRO A 6 0.15 15.15 -9.57
N LEU A 7 0.43 16.06 -10.52
CA LEU A 7 0.61 17.47 -10.22
C LEU A 7 -0.69 17.98 -9.55
N VAL A 8 -0.58 18.33 -8.29
CA VAL A 8 -1.66 18.96 -7.53
C VAL A 8 -1.25 20.39 -7.26
N VAL A 9 -2.03 21.34 -7.76
CA VAL A 9 -1.90 22.77 -7.42
C VAL A 9 -2.92 23.04 -6.31
N LEU A 10 -2.43 23.48 -5.16
CA LEU A 10 -3.28 23.86 -4.02
C LEU A 10 -3.24 25.38 -3.89
N GLU A 11 -4.41 26.00 -3.88
CA GLU A 11 -4.60 27.35 -3.40
C GLU A 11 -4.88 27.29 -1.90
N VAL A 12 -3.95 27.81 -1.10
CA VAL A 12 -4.09 27.87 0.36
C VAL A 12 -4.61 29.25 0.72
N ARG A 13 -5.82 29.31 1.29
CA ARG A 13 -6.45 30.53 1.73
C ARG A 13 -5.86 31.02 3.06
N GLU A 14 -6.15 32.25 3.46
CA GLU A 14 -5.62 32.89 4.69
C GLU A 14 -5.79 32.01 5.94
N ARG A 15 -6.94 31.36 6.12
CA ARG A 15 -7.17 30.43 7.24
C ARG A 15 -6.21 29.24 7.24
N GLY A 16 -5.91 28.70 6.05
CA GLY A 16 -4.95 27.60 5.90
C GLY A 16 -3.52 28.05 6.19
N LEU A 17 -3.15 29.25 5.78
CA LEU A 17 -1.84 29.85 6.11
C LEU A 17 -1.72 30.12 7.61
N ALA A 18 -2.74 30.68 8.25
CA ALA A 18 -2.78 30.90 9.70
C ALA A 18 -2.68 29.56 10.48
N LEU A 19 -3.32 28.50 9.98
CA LEU A 19 -3.17 27.15 10.57
C LEU A 19 -1.74 26.66 10.44
N LEU A 20 -1.10 26.78 9.28
CA LEU A 20 0.29 26.35 9.07
C LEU A 20 1.26 27.14 9.97
N GLU A 21 1.08 28.42 10.13
CA GLU A 21 1.86 29.24 11.07
C GLU A 21 1.68 28.77 12.52
N ARG A 22 0.43 28.50 12.95
CA ARG A 22 0.13 27.98 14.29
C ARG A 22 0.74 26.60 14.53
N CYS A 23 0.83 25.75 13.48
CA CYS A 23 1.37 24.39 13.55
C CYS A 23 2.87 24.30 13.21
N ARG A 24 3.56 25.44 13.04
CA ARG A 24 4.93 25.49 12.53
C ARG A 24 5.92 24.77 13.42
N GLU A 25 5.73 24.82 14.73
CA GLU A 25 6.61 24.15 15.68
C GLU A 25 5.97 22.85 16.20
N THR A 26 4.82 22.94 16.82
CA THR A 26 4.04 21.78 17.27
C THR A 26 2.56 22.13 17.38
N ALA A 27 1.67 21.20 16.98
CA ALA A 27 0.25 21.32 17.26
C ALA A 27 -0.30 19.96 17.66
N GLU A 28 -1.03 19.92 18.77
CA GLU A 28 -1.73 18.71 19.17
C GLU A 28 -2.92 18.45 18.23
N LEU A 29 -2.95 17.28 17.60
CA LEU A 29 -4.02 16.92 16.67
C LEU A 29 -5.41 17.01 17.28
N GLN A 30 -5.53 16.76 18.59
CA GLN A 30 -6.80 16.80 19.30
C GLN A 30 -7.32 18.23 19.49
N ALA A 31 -6.44 19.21 19.64
CA ALA A 31 -6.81 20.61 19.77
C ALA A 31 -7.30 21.23 18.44
N LEU A 32 -7.10 20.52 17.33
CA LEU A 32 -7.49 20.97 15.99
C LEU A 32 -8.95 20.60 15.69
N GLN A 33 -9.63 21.48 14.96
CA GLN A 33 -10.96 21.19 14.42
C GLN A 33 -10.91 20.06 13.37
N PRO A 34 -11.98 19.29 13.15
CA PRO A 34 -12.00 18.20 12.16
C PRO A 34 -11.56 18.63 10.76
N GLY A 35 -11.97 19.83 10.32
CA GLY A 35 -11.55 20.41 9.03
C GLY A 35 -10.05 20.72 8.96
N GLU A 36 -9.47 21.23 10.05
CA GLU A 36 -8.04 21.52 10.15
C GLU A 36 -7.21 20.25 10.10
N ARG A 37 -7.61 19.18 10.82
CA ARG A 37 -6.96 17.86 10.75
C ARG A 37 -6.99 17.29 9.34
N LYS A 38 -8.14 17.34 8.67
CA LYS A 38 -8.30 16.87 7.30
C LYS A 38 -7.40 17.64 6.33
N PHE A 39 -7.28 18.96 6.49
CA PHE A 39 -6.41 19.79 5.68
C PHE A 39 -4.93 19.43 5.90
N LEU A 40 -4.45 19.32 7.15
CA LEU A 40 -3.06 18.93 7.44
C LEU A 40 -2.73 17.53 6.93
N ARG A 41 -3.63 16.56 7.09
CA ARG A 41 -3.46 15.21 6.50
C ARG A 41 -3.34 15.28 4.99
N ARG A 42 -4.14 16.13 4.34
CA ARG A 42 -4.01 16.32 2.89
C ARG A 42 -2.67 16.90 2.49
N LEU A 43 -2.12 17.83 3.24
CA LEU A 43 -0.79 18.35 3.01
C LEU A 43 0.30 17.31 3.28
N ALA A 44 0.12 16.45 4.29
CA ALA A 44 1.02 15.34 4.57
C ALA A 44 1.03 14.28 3.45
N GLU A 45 -0.13 13.92 2.91
CA GLU A 45 -0.24 13.06 1.73
C GLU A 45 0.51 13.62 0.52
N LEU A 46 0.56 14.94 0.39
CA LEU A 46 1.28 15.64 -0.67
C LEU A 46 2.77 15.82 -0.35
N GLY A 47 3.21 15.46 0.87
CA GLY A 47 4.58 15.61 1.33
C GLY A 47 4.98 17.06 1.61
N ILE A 48 4.01 17.96 1.82
CA ILE A 48 4.25 19.38 2.15
C ILE A 48 4.55 19.54 3.64
N VAL A 49 3.87 18.73 4.48
CA VAL A 49 4.10 18.67 5.94
C VAL A 49 4.40 17.22 6.35
N GLU A 50 5.12 17.06 7.45
CA GLU A 50 5.35 15.75 8.05
C GLU A 50 4.48 15.61 9.31
N MET A 51 3.65 14.58 9.35
CA MET A 51 2.83 14.28 10.53
C MET A 51 3.64 13.45 11.52
N ARG A 52 3.89 14.05 12.69
CA ARG A 52 4.55 13.37 13.84
C ARG A 52 3.64 13.43 15.06
N PRO A 53 2.47 12.75 15.01
CA PRO A 53 1.55 12.84 16.13
C PRO A 53 2.15 12.20 17.37
N LEU A 54 1.82 12.77 18.53
CA LEU A 54 2.08 12.21 19.83
C LEU A 54 0.72 11.89 20.47
N PRO A 55 0.58 10.77 21.19
CA PRO A 55 -0.67 10.51 21.91
C PRO A 55 -0.82 11.52 23.05
N ALA A 56 -2.02 12.09 23.19
CA ALA A 56 -2.33 12.94 24.34
C ALA A 56 -2.55 12.10 25.61
N ASP A 57 -3.11 10.90 25.42
CA ASP A 57 -3.36 9.90 26.45
C ASP A 57 -2.73 8.57 26.05
N TRP A 58 -2.53 7.70 27.04
CA TRP A 58 -2.04 6.35 26.87
C TRP A 58 -3.20 5.37 27.03
N PRO A 59 -4.00 5.09 25.98
CA PRO A 59 -5.08 4.13 26.06
C PRO A 59 -4.56 2.72 26.31
N ALA A 60 -5.41 1.85 26.86
CA ALA A 60 -5.07 0.45 26.99
C ALA A 60 -4.97 -0.23 25.62
N VAL A 61 -3.82 -0.86 25.35
CA VAL A 61 -3.54 -1.56 24.09
C VAL A 61 -3.29 -3.03 24.36
N SER A 62 -3.91 -3.89 23.55
CA SER A 62 -3.57 -5.30 23.47
C SER A 62 -2.73 -5.55 22.21
N LEU A 63 -1.47 -5.89 22.41
CA LEU A 63 -0.54 -6.28 21.33
C LEU A 63 -0.66 -7.79 21.09
N LEU A 64 -1.06 -8.18 19.88
CA LEU A 64 -1.48 -9.51 19.50
C LEU A 64 -0.51 -10.07 18.45
N ILE A 65 0.15 -11.17 18.78
CA ILE A 65 1.24 -11.77 17.98
C ILE A 65 0.88 -13.23 17.65
N PRO A 66 0.39 -13.54 16.44
CA PRO A 66 0.21 -14.91 16.00
C PRO A 66 1.57 -15.52 15.63
N VAL A 67 1.79 -16.76 16.00
CA VAL A 67 3.03 -17.48 15.68
C VAL A 67 2.77 -18.96 15.38
N ARG A 68 3.55 -19.53 14.46
CA ARG A 68 3.60 -20.96 14.21
C ARG A 68 4.98 -21.38 13.76
N ASP A 69 5.59 -22.34 14.47
CA ASP A 69 6.89 -22.95 14.13
C ASP A 69 8.05 -21.94 13.93
N ARG A 70 8.07 -20.83 14.71
CA ARG A 70 9.05 -19.73 14.57
C ARG A 70 9.61 -19.24 15.91
N PRO A 71 10.22 -20.11 16.73
CA PRO A 71 10.66 -19.73 18.07
C PRO A 71 11.75 -18.63 18.07
N ARG A 72 12.69 -18.68 17.12
CA ARG A 72 13.77 -17.68 17.04
C ARG A 72 13.28 -16.29 16.64
N GLN A 73 12.37 -16.23 15.66
CA GLN A 73 11.78 -14.99 15.23
C GLN A 73 10.90 -14.39 16.32
N LEU A 74 10.10 -15.22 17.00
CA LEU A 74 9.29 -14.79 18.14
C LEU A 74 10.17 -14.20 19.26
N ALA A 75 11.28 -14.84 19.61
CA ALA A 75 12.19 -14.32 20.63
C ALA A 75 12.72 -12.92 20.25
N ALA A 76 13.19 -12.74 19.02
CA ALA A 76 13.66 -11.43 18.54
C ALA A 76 12.53 -10.38 18.46
N CYS A 77 11.30 -10.80 18.14
CA CYS A 77 10.12 -9.95 18.18
C CYS A 77 9.82 -9.46 19.60
N LEU A 78 9.77 -10.39 20.57
CA LEU A 78 9.49 -10.08 21.98
C LEU A 78 10.58 -9.21 22.62
N GLU A 79 11.85 -9.43 22.27
CA GLU A 79 12.96 -8.52 22.66
C GLU A 79 12.74 -7.09 22.15
N ALA A 80 12.24 -6.92 20.92
CA ALA A 80 11.92 -5.60 20.39
C ALA A 80 10.67 -5.01 21.04
N VAL A 81 9.65 -5.82 21.33
CA VAL A 81 8.42 -5.43 22.04
C VAL A 81 8.75 -4.93 23.45
N ALA A 82 9.68 -5.58 24.16
CA ALA A 82 10.11 -5.15 25.50
C ALA A 82 10.78 -3.75 25.52
N ARG A 83 11.20 -3.23 24.34
CA ARG A 83 11.81 -1.90 24.20
C ARG A 83 10.82 -0.84 23.69
N LEU A 84 9.53 -1.17 23.57
CA LEU A 84 8.53 -0.20 23.13
C LEU A 84 8.40 0.95 24.13
N ASP A 85 8.38 2.17 23.60
CA ASP A 85 8.08 3.39 24.34
C ASP A 85 6.55 3.50 24.56
N TYR A 86 6.09 2.66 25.49
CA TYR A 86 4.68 2.60 25.91
C TYR A 86 4.57 2.20 27.37
N PRO A 87 3.66 2.80 28.17
CA PRO A 87 3.51 2.44 29.59
C PRO A 87 3.17 0.97 29.78
N ALA A 88 3.92 0.27 30.62
CA ALA A 88 3.77 -1.17 30.82
C ALA A 88 2.41 -1.56 31.43
N ASP A 89 1.81 -0.70 32.25
CA ASP A 89 0.49 -0.88 32.83
C ASP A 89 -0.66 -0.66 31.83
N ARG A 90 -0.34 -0.16 30.64
CA ARG A 90 -1.28 0.10 29.55
C ARG A 90 -1.08 -0.82 28.34
N LEU A 91 -0.10 -1.73 28.40
CA LEU A 91 0.24 -2.65 27.30
C LEU A 91 0.08 -4.11 27.74
N GLU A 92 -0.92 -4.78 27.21
CA GLU A 92 -1.09 -6.22 27.31
C GLU A 92 -0.47 -6.90 26.09
N VAL A 93 0.40 -7.89 26.28
CA VAL A 93 1.02 -8.65 25.19
C VAL A 93 0.49 -10.08 25.20
N THR A 94 -0.12 -10.49 24.09
CA THR A 94 -0.66 -11.86 23.92
C THR A 94 -0.06 -12.50 22.69
N VAL A 95 0.61 -13.62 22.88
CA VAL A 95 1.12 -14.52 21.82
C VAL A 95 0.11 -15.64 21.64
N VAL A 96 -0.31 -15.87 20.39
CA VAL A 96 -1.14 -17.04 20.04
C VAL A 96 -0.31 -18.01 19.22
N ASP A 97 0.01 -19.14 19.83
CA ASP A 97 0.65 -20.29 19.16
C ASP A 97 -0.39 -21.06 18.35
N ASP A 98 -0.38 -20.86 17.04
CA ASP A 98 -1.33 -21.44 16.08
C ASP A 98 -0.96 -22.91 15.73
N GLY A 99 -0.83 -23.76 16.77
CA GLY A 99 -0.55 -25.17 16.63
C GLY A 99 0.87 -25.47 16.15
N SER A 100 1.89 -24.88 16.78
CA SER A 100 3.29 -25.21 16.52
C SER A 100 3.60 -26.66 16.88
N THR A 101 4.51 -27.26 16.13
CA THR A 101 4.97 -28.65 16.34
C THR A 101 5.61 -28.83 17.72
N LEU A 102 6.42 -27.86 18.14
CA LEU A 102 7.03 -27.84 19.47
C LEU A 102 6.42 -26.70 20.30
N PRO A 103 6.30 -26.88 21.65
CA PRO A 103 5.89 -25.81 22.53
C PRO A 103 6.79 -24.58 22.36
N LEU A 104 6.16 -23.40 22.38
CA LEU A 104 6.87 -22.12 22.38
C LEU A 104 7.02 -21.63 23.83
N GLU A 105 8.12 -20.96 24.10
CA GLU A 105 8.37 -20.30 25.38
C GLU A 105 8.27 -18.78 25.18
N VAL A 106 7.68 -18.11 26.16
CA VAL A 106 7.56 -16.65 26.21
C VAL A 106 8.06 -16.18 27.59
N GLY A 107 8.58 -14.95 27.64
CA GLY A 107 9.05 -14.36 28.90
C GLY A 107 7.89 -13.93 29.83
N ASP A 108 8.27 -13.53 31.04
CA ASP A 108 7.34 -13.00 32.03
C ASP A 108 6.57 -11.78 31.49
N GLY A 109 5.30 -11.66 31.90
CA GLY A 109 4.45 -10.57 31.44
C GLY A 109 3.81 -10.75 30.06
N VAL A 110 4.16 -11.83 29.32
CA VAL A 110 3.58 -12.17 28.03
C VAL A 110 2.60 -13.33 28.21
N ARG A 111 1.34 -13.12 27.81
CA ARG A 111 0.33 -14.18 27.82
C ARG A 111 0.51 -15.09 26.61
N LEU A 112 0.67 -16.39 26.82
CA LEU A 112 0.71 -17.39 25.75
C LEU A 112 -0.62 -18.17 25.72
N VAL A 113 -1.25 -18.18 24.55
CA VAL A 113 -2.44 -19.01 24.24
C VAL A 113 -2.04 -20.00 23.17
N ARG A 114 -2.05 -21.30 23.50
CA ARG A 114 -1.71 -22.35 22.55
C ARG A 114 -2.95 -23.03 21.99
N LEU A 115 -3.03 -23.12 20.66
CA LEU A 115 -4.08 -23.86 19.96
C LEU A 115 -3.64 -25.31 19.74
N PRO A 116 -4.57 -26.28 19.87
CA PRO A 116 -4.28 -27.69 19.58
C PRO A 116 -4.03 -27.91 18.08
N GLU A 117 -4.70 -27.14 17.22
CA GLU A 117 -4.58 -27.20 15.76
C GLU A 117 -4.56 -25.80 15.16
N SER A 118 -3.94 -25.67 13.99
CA SER A 118 -3.84 -24.38 13.31
C SER A 118 -5.18 -23.90 12.79
N MET A 119 -5.56 -22.70 13.17
CA MET A 119 -6.69 -21.95 12.63
C MET A 119 -6.28 -20.98 11.52
N GLY A 120 -4.96 -20.87 11.25
CA GLY A 120 -4.38 -19.87 10.36
C GLY A 120 -4.27 -18.48 10.99
N PRO A 121 -3.53 -17.56 10.34
CA PRO A 121 -3.20 -16.26 10.94
C PRO A 121 -4.42 -15.40 11.26
N ALA A 122 -5.46 -15.41 10.44
CA ALA A 122 -6.71 -14.70 10.69
C ALA A 122 -7.44 -15.24 11.92
N GLY A 123 -7.57 -16.57 12.02
CA GLY A 123 -8.19 -17.25 13.17
C GLY A 123 -7.45 -16.97 14.47
N ALA A 124 -6.11 -17.08 14.45
CA ALA A 124 -5.26 -16.81 15.60
C ALA A 124 -5.37 -15.35 16.08
N ARG A 125 -5.36 -14.37 15.15
CA ARG A 125 -5.55 -12.95 15.47
C ARG A 125 -6.94 -12.66 16.06
N ASN A 126 -7.99 -13.28 15.50
CA ASN A 126 -9.35 -13.12 16.01
C ASN A 126 -9.48 -13.71 17.43
N LEU A 127 -8.86 -14.86 17.70
CA LEU A 127 -8.84 -15.42 19.04
C LEU A 127 -8.12 -14.49 20.00
N ALA A 128 -6.91 -14.02 19.64
CA ALA A 128 -6.16 -13.08 20.46
C ALA A 128 -6.98 -11.82 20.79
N ALA A 129 -7.72 -11.27 19.82
CA ALA A 129 -8.57 -10.11 20.01
C ALA A 129 -9.72 -10.39 21.00
N ARG A 130 -10.35 -11.56 20.93
CA ARG A 130 -11.41 -11.95 21.87
C ARG A 130 -10.93 -12.16 23.30
N GLU A 131 -9.72 -12.70 23.43
CA GLU A 131 -9.09 -13.01 24.72
C GLU A 131 -8.42 -11.80 25.38
N SER A 132 -8.38 -10.67 24.72
CA SER A 132 -7.71 -9.44 25.16
C SER A 132 -8.68 -8.36 25.63
N ARG A 133 -8.19 -7.32 26.34
CA ARG A 133 -9.03 -6.33 27.03
C ARG A 133 -8.81 -4.88 26.61
N GLY A 134 -7.74 -4.59 25.89
CA GLY A 134 -7.39 -3.21 25.46
C GLY A 134 -8.45 -2.60 24.54
N ASP A 135 -8.65 -1.31 24.64
CA ASP A 135 -9.55 -0.52 23.78
C ASP A 135 -9.04 -0.45 22.33
N LEU A 136 -7.74 -0.57 22.21
CA LEU A 136 -7.04 -0.67 20.92
C LEU A 136 -6.40 -2.05 20.78
N LEU A 137 -6.54 -2.64 19.60
CA LEU A 137 -5.90 -3.88 19.20
C LEU A 137 -4.71 -3.55 18.29
N ALA A 138 -3.52 -3.96 18.67
CA ALA A 138 -2.32 -3.85 17.83
C ALA A 138 -1.91 -5.24 17.34
N PHE A 139 -1.79 -5.42 16.04
CA PHE A 139 -1.36 -6.67 15.42
C PHE A 139 0.08 -6.53 14.92
N LEU A 140 0.90 -7.50 15.27
CA LEU A 140 2.31 -7.60 14.88
C LEU A 140 2.63 -9.04 14.53
N ASP A 141 3.26 -9.28 13.38
CA ASP A 141 3.67 -10.63 13.02
C ASP A 141 4.91 -11.06 13.84
N SER A 142 4.99 -12.36 14.17
CA SER A 142 6.08 -12.91 15.01
C SER A 142 7.47 -12.82 14.40
N ASP A 143 7.59 -12.51 13.11
CA ASP A 143 8.84 -12.26 12.38
C ASP A 143 9.10 -10.76 12.13
N CYS A 144 8.41 -9.91 12.88
CA CYS A 144 8.57 -8.46 12.87
C CYS A 144 9.26 -7.95 14.14
N ARG A 145 10.12 -6.95 13.99
CA ARG A 145 10.75 -6.22 15.09
C ARG A 145 10.35 -4.75 15.00
N PRO A 146 9.50 -4.25 15.90
CA PRO A 146 9.07 -2.87 15.90
C PRO A 146 10.18 -1.92 16.37
N ASP A 147 10.22 -0.69 15.81
CA ASP A 147 10.99 0.41 16.38
C ASP A 147 10.39 0.81 17.74
N PRO A 148 11.17 1.35 18.68
CA PRO A 148 10.69 1.70 20.02
C PRO A 148 9.46 2.61 20.03
N ASP A 149 9.32 3.54 19.11
CA ASP A 149 8.21 4.48 19.01
C ASP A 149 7.07 4.03 18.09
N TRP A 150 7.15 2.83 17.54
CA TRP A 150 6.18 2.27 16.59
C TRP A 150 4.74 2.33 17.12
N LEU A 151 4.50 1.74 18.30
CA LEU A 151 3.16 1.64 18.87
C LEU A 151 2.60 3.02 19.22
N ARG A 152 3.40 3.86 19.85
CA ARG A 152 3.06 5.24 20.18
C ARG A 152 2.62 6.04 18.98
N ARG A 153 3.31 5.89 17.84
CA ARG A 153 2.95 6.59 16.59
C ARG A 153 1.63 6.11 16.01
N LEU A 154 1.34 4.80 16.07
CA LEU A 154 0.06 4.27 15.61
C LEU A 154 -1.09 4.72 16.52
N VAL A 155 -0.91 4.65 17.84
CA VAL A 155 -1.89 5.08 18.83
C VAL A 155 -2.21 6.57 18.69
N ALA A 156 -1.20 7.38 18.40
CA ALA A 156 -1.39 8.82 18.20
C ALA A 156 -2.31 9.15 17.00
N GLU A 157 -2.26 8.36 15.90
CA GLU A 157 -3.22 8.52 14.80
C GLU A 157 -4.65 8.17 15.23
N LEU A 158 -4.79 7.19 16.13
CA LEU A 158 -6.07 6.78 16.69
C LEU A 158 -6.62 7.76 17.73
N SER A 159 -5.89 8.80 18.14
CA SER A 159 -6.42 9.88 18.97
C SER A 159 -7.51 10.68 18.25
N ASP A 160 -7.55 10.68 16.91
CA ASP A 160 -8.66 11.22 16.13
C ASP A 160 -9.81 10.19 16.07
N PRO A 161 -11.00 10.51 16.63
CA PRO A 161 -12.15 9.59 16.65
C PRO A 161 -12.60 9.13 15.25
N ALA A 162 -12.32 9.89 14.20
CA ALA A 162 -12.65 9.52 12.83
C ALA A 162 -11.76 8.39 12.28
N VAL A 163 -10.58 8.16 12.89
CA VAL A 163 -9.64 7.13 12.49
C VAL A 163 -9.95 5.84 13.23
N ALA A 164 -10.32 4.80 12.49
CA ALA A 164 -10.58 3.49 13.06
C ALA A 164 -9.33 2.59 13.08
N ALA A 165 -8.41 2.76 12.12
CA ALA A 165 -7.18 1.96 12.06
C ALA A 165 -5.99 2.79 11.57
N ALA A 166 -4.80 2.46 12.10
CA ALA A 166 -3.52 3.02 11.71
C ALA A 166 -2.54 1.89 11.40
N GLY A 167 -1.83 1.97 10.26
CA GLY A 167 -0.82 0.99 9.86
C GLY A 167 0.55 1.62 9.73
N GLY A 168 1.58 0.87 10.12
CA GLY A 168 2.98 1.28 10.03
C GLY A 168 3.68 0.74 8.79
N ARG A 169 4.88 1.21 8.57
CA ARG A 169 5.75 0.78 7.48
C ARG A 169 6.48 -0.51 7.82
N VAL A 170 6.42 -1.49 6.92
CA VAL A 170 7.08 -2.79 7.06
C VAL A 170 8.30 -2.82 6.15
N LEU A 171 9.49 -2.85 6.73
CA LEU A 171 10.77 -2.84 6.02
C LEU A 171 11.44 -4.22 6.09
N GLY A 172 12.20 -4.60 5.08
CA GLY A 172 13.01 -5.82 5.13
C GLY A 172 14.17 -5.70 6.12
N ALA A 173 14.32 -6.68 6.99
CA ALA A 173 15.35 -6.71 8.03
C ALA A 173 16.71 -7.18 7.53
N SER A 174 16.78 -7.95 6.44
CA SER A 174 18.00 -8.58 5.92
C SER A 174 18.20 -8.30 4.43
N GLN A 175 19.48 -8.27 4.00
CA GLN A 175 19.88 -8.09 2.62
C GLN A 175 21.02 -9.07 2.22
N ARG A 176 21.04 -10.27 2.80
CA ARG A 176 22.13 -11.25 2.59
C ARG A 176 22.04 -11.90 1.21
N SER A 177 20.84 -12.32 0.79
CA SER A 177 20.61 -12.90 -0.52
C SER A 177 20.17 -11.85 -1.54
N TRP A 178 20.26 -12.17 -2.84
CA TRP A 178 19.77 -11.30 -3.90
C TRP A 178 18.25 -11.07 -3.84
N LEU A 179 17.48 -12.07 -3.37
CA LEU A 179 16.04 -11.92 -3.16
C LEU A 179 15.73 -11.02 -1.98
N GLU A 180 16.44 -11.13 -0.87
CA GLU A 180 16.28 -10.22 0.27
C GLU A 180 16.64 -8.78 -0.11
N ARG A 181 17.68 -8.57 -0.93
CA ARG A 181 18.01 -7.24 -1.49
C ARG A 181 16.93 -6.70 -2.39
N TYR A 182 16.25 -7.56 -3.17
CA TYR A 182 15.09 -7.18 -3.95
C TYR A 182 13.90 -6.82 -3.04
N GLU A 183 13.58 -7.65 -2.06
CA GLU A 183 12.50 -7.41 -1.11
C GLU A 183 12.72 -6.18 -0.23
N ALA A 184 13.96 -5.80 0.06
CA ALA A 184 14.28 -4.58 0.77
C ALA A 184 13.75 -3.30 0.08
N VAL A 185 13.54 -3.34 -1.24
CA VAL A 185 13.04 -2.19 -2.01
C VAL A 185 11.71 -2.46 -2.73
N ARG A 186 11.28 -3.72 -2.81
CA ARG A 186 10.07 -4.15 -3.57
C ARG A 186 9.20 -5.13 -2.79
N SER A 187 9.28 -5.13 -1.46
CA SER A 187 8.34 -5.90 -0.65
C SER A 187 6.90 -5.42 -0.86
N PRO A 188 5.93 -6.31 -1.06
CA PRO A 188 4.51 -5.95 -1.07
C PRO A 188 4.00 -5.41 0.27
N LEU A 189 4.77 -5.66 1.35
CA LEU A 189 4.44 -5.18 2.68
C LEU A 189 4.90 -3.73 2.91
N ASP A 190 5.89 -3.22 2.15
CA ASP A 190 6.31 -1.81 2.21
C ASP A 190 5.40 -0.95 1.32
N LEU A 191 4.49 -0.23 1.94
CA LEU A 191 3.57 0.68 1.26
C LEU A 191 4.19 2.05 0.94
N GLY A 192 5.49 2.20 1.15
CA GLY A 192 6.29 3.37 0.78
C GLY A 192 6.53 4.37 1.91
N PRO A 193 7.32 5.43 1.63
CA PRO A 193 7.77 6.36 2.66
C PRO A 193 6.79 7.52 2.93
N ASN A 194 5.64 7.53 2.30
CA ASN A 194 4.75 8.67 2.36
C ASN A 194 3.52 8.40 3.23
N TYR A 195 3.17 9.37 4.07
CA TYR A 195 1.91 9.38 4.80
C TYR A 195 0.73 9.33 3.82
N ALA A 196 -0.32 8.56 4.15
CA ALA A 196 -1.49 8.44 3.29
C ALA A 196 -2.75 8.04 4.06
N GLU A 197 -3.90 8.48 3.59
CA GLU A 197 -5.17 7.81 3.88
C GLU A 197 -5.22 6.50 3.10
N ALA A 198 -5.40 5.38 3.82
CA ALA A 198 -5.51 4.07 3.20
C ALA A 198 -6.96 3.83 2.75
N ARG A 199 -7.17 3.71 1.43
CA ARG A 199 -8.48 3.44 0.82
C ARG A 199 -8.31 2.65 -0.47
N PRO A 200 -9.30 1.84 -0.86
CA PRO A 200 -9.32 1.22 -2.18
C PRO A 200 -9.07 2.25 -3.29
N ARG A 201 -8.34 1.85 -4.31
CA ARG A 201 -7.99 2.68 -5.48
C ARG A 201 -7.13 3.92 -5.19
N ARG A 202 -6.51 4.00 -4.01
CA ARG A 202 -5.51 5.01 -3.63
C ARG A 202 -4.10 4.40 -3.70
N PRO A 203 -3.03 5.21 -3.63
CA PRO A 203 -1.65 4.71 -3.59
C PRO A 203 -1.40 3.71 -2.46
N VAL A 204 -2.02 3.90 -1.30
CA VAL A 204 -2.08 2.94 -0.20
C VAL A 204 -3.49 2.35 -0.15
N PRO A 205 -3.72 1.15 -0.71
CA PRO A 205 -5.08 0.62 -0.85
C PRO A 205 -5.61 -0.12 0.38
N TYR A 206 -4.75 -0.44 1.34
CA TYR A 206 -5.03 -1.14 2.61
C TYR A 206 -3.89 -0.95 3.59
N LEU A 207 -4.04 -1.44 4.81
CA LEU A 207 -3.00 -1.51 5.85
C LEU A 207 -2.61 -2.97 6.08
N VAL A 208 -1.32 -3.22 6.31
CA VAL A 208 -0.78 -4.58 6.48
C VAL A 208 -0.91 -5.03 7.92
N SER A 209 -1.47 -6.23 8.16
CA SER A 209 -1.66 -6.77 9.51
C SER A 209 -0.38 -7.00 10.30
N ALA A 210 0.76 -7.10 9.63
CA ALA A 210 2.08 -7.19 10.27
C ALA A 210 2.47 -5.92 11.05
N SER A 211 1.76 -4.80 10.86
CA SER A 211 1.99 -3.51 11.51
C SER A 211 0.69 -2.69 11.55
N LEU A 212 -0.28 -3.11 12.35
CA LEU A 212 -1.63 -2.56 12.35
C LEU A 212 -2.12 -2.30 13.77
N ALA A 213 -2.66 -1.11 14.03
CA ALA A 213 -3.46 -0.83 15.21
C ALA A 213 -4.89 -0.47 14.78
N VAL A 214 -5.89 -0.96 15.51
CA VAL A 214 -7.31 -0.73 15.19
C VAL A 214 -8.12 -0.56 16.48
N ARG A 215 -9.15 0.30 16.44
CA ARG A 215 -10.12 0.40 17.54
C ARG A 215 -10.87 -0.89 17.70
N ARG A 216 -10.93 -1.44 18.91
CA ARG A 216 -11.66 -2.70 19.20
C ARG A 216 -13.10 -2.64 18.69
N ILE A 217 -13.82 -1.58 19.01
CA ILE A 217 -15.22 -1.40 18.59
C ILE A 217 -15.39 -1.45 17.05
N ALA A 218 -14.47 -0.87 16.30
CA ALA A 218 -14.51 -0.90 14.85
C ALA A 218 -14.14 -2.28 14.29
N PHE A 219 -13.16 -2.95 14.90
CA PHE A 219 -12.76 -4.31 14.55
C PHE A 219 -13.89 -5.31 14.77
N GLU A 220 -14.54 -5.25 15.93
CA GLU A 220 -15.66 -6.12 16.30
C GLU A 220 -16.89 -5.85 15.42
N ALA A 221 -17.24 -4.58 15.21
CA ALA A 221 -18.34 -4.19 14.32
C ALA A 221 -18.11 -4.64 12.86
N ALA A 222 -16.86 -4.67 12.42
CA ALA A 222 -16.50 -5.23 11.11
C ALA A 222 -16.49 -6.77 11.08
N GLY A 223 -16.64 -7.46 12.22
CA GLY A 223 -16.60 -8.92 12.33
C GLY A 223 -15.19 -9.52 12.36
N GLY A 224 -14.16 -8.72 12.63
CA GLY A 224 -12.76 -9.16 12.67
C GLY A 224 -12.17 -9.55 11.31
N PHE A 225 -11.10 -10.35 11.32
CA PHE A 225 -10.53 -10.93 10.11
C PHE A 225 -11.38 -12.10 9.59
N ASP A 226 -11.52 -12.22 8.27
CA ASP A 226 -12.19 -13.40 7.67
C ASP A 226 -11.26 -14.63 7.73
N ALA A 227 -11.54 -15.58 8.61
CA ALA A 227 -10.78 -16.82 8.77
C ALA A 227 -10.82 -17.74 7.52
N GLY A 228 -11.74 -17.52 6.60
CA GLY A 228 -11.80 -18.20 5.30
C GLY A 228 -10.75 -17.70 4.31
N LEU A 229 -10.09 -16.58 4.60
CA LEU A 229 -8.99 -16.03 3.80
C LEU A 229 -7.64 -16.42 4.44
N ARG A 230 -6.85 -17.22 3.73
CA ARG A 230 -5.47 -17.54 4.16
C ARG A 230 -4.47 -16.43 3.88
N PHE A 231 -4.79 -15.55 2.92
CA PHE A 231 -4.04 -14.37 2.51
C PHE A 231 -5.02 -13.28 2.10
N GLY A 232 -4.69 -12.02 2.39
CA GLY A 232 -5.48 -10.85 2.09
C GLY A 232 -6.63 -10.61 3.09
N GLU A 233 -6.58 -11.25 4.26
CA GLU A 233 -7.50 -11.02 5.36
C GLU A 233 -7.44 -9.57 5.89
N ASP A 234 -6.24 -8.96 5.82
CA ASP A 234 -6.00 -7.56 6.15
C ASP A 234 -6.56 -6.60 5.10
N VAL A 235 -6.42 -6.95 3.82
CA VAL A 235 -7.03 -6.20 2.71
C VAL A 235 -8.54 -6.19 2.85
N ASP A 236 -9.15 -7.36 3.11
CA ASP A 236 -10.59 -7.53 3.30
C ASP A 236 -11.10 -6.71 4.49
N LEU A 237 -10.43 -6.79 5.64
CA LEU A 237 -10.77 -6.00 6.83
C LEU A 237 -10.71 -4.49 6.54
N CYS A 238 -9.64 -4.01 5.93
CA CYS A 238 -9.47 -2.61 5.56
C CYS A 238 -10.57 -2.12 4.61
N TRP A 239 -10.96 -2.94 3.63
CA TRP A 239 -12.01 -2.59 2.70
C TRP A 239 -13.39 -2.57 3.35
N ARG A 240 -13.68 -3.48 4.28
CA ARG A 240 -14.93 -3.45 5.08
C ARG A 240 -14.99 -2.23 5.99
N LEU A 241 -13.91 -1.90 6.70
CA LEU A 241 -13.83 -0.69 7.51
C LEU A 241 -14.02 0.58 6.67
N SER A 242 -13.37 0.64 5.51
CA SER A 242 -13.50 1.78 4.58
C SER A 242 -14.93 1.90 4.01
N ALA A 243 -15.58 0.78 3.69
CA ALA A 243 -16.96 0.75 3.22
C ALA A 243 -17.96 1.18 4.31
N ALA A 244 -17.66 0.92 5.58
CA ALA A 244 -18.41 1.41 6.74
C ALA A 244 -18.19 2.91 7.02
N GLY A 245 -17.36 3.61 6.22
CA GLY A 245 -17.13 5.05 6.35
C GLY A 245 -15.99 5.44 7.30
N HIS A 246 -15.27 4.48 7.85
CA HIS A 246 -14.13 4.74 8.70
C HIS A 246 -12.91 5.24 7.93
N GLN A 247 -12.14 6.13 8.55
CA GLN A 247 -10.82 6.53 8.05
C GLN A 247 -9.75 5.55 8.52
N LEU A 248 -8.85 5.19 7.58
CA LEU A 248 -7.67 4.40 7.86
C LEU A 248 -6.44 5.19 7.47
N VAL A 249 -5.42 5.20 8.33
CA VAL A 249 -4.22 6.02 8.17
C VAL A 249 -2.98 5.16 8.05
N TYR A 250 -2.15 5.44 7.06
CA TYR A 250 -0.81 4.87 6.94
C TYR A 250 0.22 5.86 7.46
N GLN A 251 0.93 5.49 8.54
CA GLN A 251 1.96 6.28 9.21
C GLN A 251 3.35 5.68 8.91
N PRO A 252 4.10 6.21 7.94
CA PRO A 252 5.38 5.62 7.50
C PRO A 252 6.51 5.75 8.53
N LEU A 253 6.36 6.59 9.54
CA LEU A 253 7.34 6.73 10.63
C LEU A 253 7.16 5.66 11.72
N ALA A 254 6.00 5.00 11.80
CA ALA A 254 5.80 3.82 12.62
C ALA A 254 6.38 2.60 11.88
N ARG A 255 7.59 2.16 12.24
CA ARG A 255 8.34 1.17 11.46
C ARG A 255 8.44 -0.16 12.18
N VAL A 256 8.40 -1.22 11.38
CA VAL A 256 8.79 -2.56 11.80
C VAL A 256 9.77 -3.16 10.80
N LEU A 257 10.73 -3.94 11.28
CA LEU A 257 11.66 -4.71 10.47
C LEU A 257 11.15 -6.15 10.35
N HIS A 258 10.87 -6.61 9.15
CA HIS A 258 10.32 -7.94 8.86
C HIS A 258 11.40 -8.88 8.33
N ASP A 259 11.53 -10.06 8.93
CA ASP A 259 12.44 -11.12 8.46
C ASP A 259 11.81 -11.87 7.29
N HIS A 260 12.14 -11.47 6.07
CA HIS A 260 11.68 -12.17 4.87
C HIS A 260 12.24 -13.58 4.80
N ARG A 261 11.45 -14.51 4.27
CA ARG A 261 11.93 -15.85 3.96
C ARG A 261 12.87 -15.78 2.77
N GLY A 262 14.17 -16.03 3.01
CA GLY A 262 15.23 -15.86 2.00
C GLY A 262 15.26 -16.93 0.90
N GLY A 263 14.42 -17.97 0.96
CA GLY A 263 14.40 -19.09 0.01
C GLY A 263 13.62 -18.76 -1.26
N LEU A 264 14.14 -19.21 -2.43
CA LEU A 264 13.47 -19.04 -3.73
C LEU A 264 12.08 -19.68 -3.76
N ARG A 265 11.92 -20.87 -3.15
CA ARG A 265 10.63 -21.57 -3.07
C ARG A 265 9.61 -20.78 -2.26
N ASP A 266 10.03 -20.22 -1.13
CA ASP A 266 9.17 -19.41 -0.26
C ASP A 266 8.77 -18.12 -0.95
N PHE A 267 9.70 -17.46 -1.63
CA PHE A 267 9.43 -16.26 -2.43
C PHE A 267 8.33 -16.53 -3.47
N ILE A 268 8.53 -17.55 -4.32
CA ILE A 268 7.57 -17.95 -5.36
C ILE A 268 6.21 -18.33 -4.73
N SER A 269 6.22 -19.13 -3.67
CA SER A 269 4.99 -19.57 -3.00
C SER A 269 4.20 -18.41 -2.42
N THR A 270 4.88 -17.46 -1.77
CA THR A 270 4.26 -16.26 -1.19
C THR A 270 3.65 -15.37 -2.28
N ARG A 271 4.40 -15.10 -3.37
CA ARG A 271 3.87 -14.31 -4.50
C ARG A 271 2.68 -14.97 -5.19
N LYS A 272 2.72 -16.29 -5.37
CA LYS A 272 1.57 -17.06 -5.89
C LYS A 272 0.37 -16.96 -4.96
N SER A 273 0.57 -17.03 -3.66
CA SER A 273 -0.51 -16.93 -2.67
C SER A 273 -1.16 -15.54 -2.70
N TYR A 274 -0.38 -14.47 -2.80
CA TYR A 274 -0.91 -13.11 -2.95
C TYR A 274 -1.72 -12.95 -4.24
N GLY A 275 -1.21 -13.46 -5.36
CA GLY A 275 -1.97 -13.45 -6.62
C GLY A 275 -3.27 -14.24 -6.54
N ALA A 276 -3.26 -15.41 -5.90
CA ALA A 276 -4.44 -16.25 -5.75
C ALA A 276 -5.51 -15.60 -4.84
N ALA A 277 -5.09 -14.89 -3.81
CA ALA A 277 -5.99 -14.18 -2.89
C ALA A 277 -6.79 -13.07 -3.59
N GLU A 278 -6.23 -12.42 -4.63
CA GLU A 278 -6.90 -11.35 -5.35
C GLU A 278 -8.25 -11.79 -5.95
N ALA A 279 -8.36 -13.04 -6.41
CA ALA A 279 -9.60 -13.57 -6.94
C ALA A 279 -10.70 -13.70 -5.87
N ALA A 280 -10.34 -14.14 -4.67
CA ALA A 280 -11.27 -14.23 -3.54
C ALA A 280 -11.70 -12.83 -3.07
N LEU A 281 -10.76 -11.90 -2.96
CA LEU A 281 -11.01 -10.51 -2.58
C LEU A 281 -11.95 -9.79 -3.56
N LEU A 282 -11.69 -9.86 -4.86
CA LEU A 282 -12.50 -9.19 -5.88
C LEU A 282 -13.87 -9.85 -6.12
N ARG A 283 -14.08 -11.08 -5.66
CA ARG A 283 -15.43 -11.66 -5.58
C ARG A 283 -16.25 -11.05 -4.45
N ARG A 284 -15.61 -10.76 -3.30
CA ARG A 284 -16.27 -10.13 -2.15
C ARG A 284 -16.49 -8.63 -2.35
N HIS A 285 -15.52 -8.00 -3.01
CA HIS A 285 -15.45 -6.54 -3.19
C HIS A 285 -15.33 -6.17 -4.67
N PRO A 286 -16.35 -6.47 -5.50
CA PRO A 286 -16.28 -6.23 -6.96
C PRO A 286 -16.12 -4.75 -7.32
N GLU A 287 -16.52 -3.84 -6.43
CA GLU A 287 -16.37 -2.39 -6.58
C GLU A 287 -14.90 -1.95 -6.49
N ASN A 288 -14.02 -2.75 -5.88
CA ASN A 288 -12.60 -2.44 -5.70
C ASN A 288 -11.71 -2.95 -6.84
N ARG A 289 -12.32 -3.32 -7.98
CA ARG A 289 -11.54 -3.70 -9.18
C ARG A 289 -10.58 -2.61 -9.59
N ARG A 290 -9.47 -3.06 -10.17
CA ARG A 290 -8.43 -2.17 -10.71
C ARG A 290 -8.99 -1.36 -11.86
N TRP A 291 -8.48 -0.16 -11.99
CA TRP A 291 -8.74 0.71 -13.11
C TRP A 291 -7.41 1.13 -13.75
N LEU A 292 -7.46 1.42 -15.02
CA LEU A 292 -6.33 1.92 -15.80
C LEU A 292 -6.74 3.19 -16.50
N GLU A 293 -6.05 4.28 -16.18
CA GLU A 293 -6.27 5.54 -16.85
C GLU A 293 -5.47 5.55 -18.16
N LEU A 294 -6.19 5.69 -19.26
CA LEU A 294 -5.62 5.81 -20.59
C LEU A 294 -5.85 7.24 -21.10
N ASN A 295 -4.77 7.86 -21.55
CA ASN A 295 -4.85 9.14 -22.23
C ASN A 295 -4.69 8.96 -23.76
N ARG A 296 -5.13 9.94 -24.53
CA ARG A 296 -5.11 9.88 -26.00
C ARG A 296 -3.70 9.64 -26.56
N PRO A 297 -2.64 10.39 -26.17
CA PRO A 297 -1.30 10.18 -26.71
C PRO A 297 -0.77 8.76 -26.47
N LEU A 298 -1.03 8.19 -25.28
CA LEU A 298 -0.61 6.81 -24.98
C LEU A 298 -1.34 5.80 -25.87
N LEU A 299 -2.65 5.97 -26.08
CA LEU A 299 -3.44 5.12 -26.96
C LEU A 299 -2.97 5.20 -28.40
N LEU A 300 -2.71 6.41 -28.92
CA LEU A 300 -2.20 6.62 -30.28
C LEU A 300 -0.81 6.02 -30.44
N THR A 301 0.06 6.19 -29.43
CA THR A 301 1.40 5.59 -29.43
C THR A 301 1.31 4.06 -29.49
N LEU A 302 0.45 3.44 -28.67
CA LEU A 302 0.24 1.98 -28.69
C LEU A 302 -0.33 1.50 -30.02
N ALA A 303 -1.34 2.20 -30.56
CA ALA A 303 -1.93 1.88 -31.86
C ALA A 303 -0.90 1.99 -33.00
N ALA A 304 -0.06 3.04 -32.96
CA ALA A 304 1.02 3.22 -33.92
C ALA A 304 2.03 2.06 -33.83
N LEU A 305 2.50 1.73 -32.65
CA LEU A 305 3.49 0.66 -32.45
C LEU A 305 2.94 -0.73 -32.86
N LEU A 306 1.67 -1.00 -32.59
CA LEU A 306 1.05 -2.31 -32.85
C LEU A 306 0.62 -2.48 -34.31
N ALA A 307 0.00 -1.45 -34.88
CA ALA A 307 -0.61 -1.54 -36.21
C ALA A 307 0.20 -0.86 -37.32
N ARG A 308 0.51 0.42 -37.16
CA ARG A 308 1.14 1.27 -38.19
C ARG A 308 2.19 2.22 -37.62
N PRO A 309 3.49 1.86 -37.59
CA PRO A 309 4.54 2.75 -37.05
C PRO A 309 4.62 4.13 -37.76
N ALA A 310 4.12 4.25 -38.96
CA ALA A 310 4.02 5.54 -39.69
C ALA A 310 3.12 6.56 -38.97
N LEU A 311 2.30 6.14 -37.99
CA LEU A 311 1.48 7.02 -37.16
C LEU A 311 2.23 7.59 -35.91
N LEU A 312 3.47 7.16 -35.64
CA LEU A 312 4.26 7.67 -34.50
C LEU A 312 4.48 9.19 -34.53
N PRO A 313 4.72 9.85 -35.69
CA PRO A 313 4.80 11.31 -35.75
C PRO A 313 3.51 11.98 -35.31
N ILE A 314 2.35 11.42 -35.68
CA ILE A 314 1.02 11.94 -35.26
C ILE A 314 0.84 11.79 -33.76
N ALA A 315 1.19 10.63 -33.19
CA ALA A 315 1.16 10.43 -31.75
C ALA A 315 2.11 11.41 -31.01
N GLY A 316 3.27 11.70 -31.57
CA GLY A 316 4.21 12.69 -31.04
C GLY A 316 3.67 14.12 -31.09
N LEU A 317 3.01 14.51 -32.18
CA LEU A 317 2.36 15.82 -32.33
C LEU A 317 1.21 15.97 -31.31
N GLU A 318 0.38 14.95 -31.13
CA GLU A 318 -0.71 14.97 -30.15
C GLU A 318 -0.16 15.11 -28.72
N LEU A 319 0.89 14.36 -28.39
CA LEU A 319 1.57 14.48 -27.11
C LEU A 319 2.12 15.90 -26.89
N GLY A 320 2.79 16.48 -27.90
CA GLY A 320 3.31 17.82 -27.85
C GLY A 320 2.20 18.87 -27.67
N ALA A 321 1.10 18.74 -28.40
CA ALA A 321 -0.06 19.60 -28.29
C ALA A 321 -0.70 19.54 -26.90
N GLU A 322 -0.93 18.34 -26.34
CA GLU A 322 -1.46 18.19 -24.96
C GLU A 322 -0.55 18.83 -23.91
N ILE A 323 0.78 18.66 -24.06
CA ILE A 323 1.74 19.27 -23.12
C ILE A 323 1.70 20.81 -23.22
N LEU A 324 1.72 21.36 -24.41
CA LEU A 324 1.73 22.81 -24.62
C LEU A 324 0.41 23.46 -24.16
N VAL A 325 -0.73 22.91 -24.57
CA VAL A 325 -2.06 23.40 -24.17
C VAL A 325 -2.26 23.27 -22.66
N GLY A 326 -1.87 22.13 -22.09
CA GLY A 326 -1.93 21.89 -20.64
C GLY A 326 -1.03 22.83 -19.85
N ALA A 327 0.20 23.07 -20.30
CA ALA A 327 1.13 24.01 -19.67
C ALA A 327 0.64 25.47 -19.74
N ALA A 328 0.08 25.87 -20.89
CA ALA A 328 -0.55 27.19 -21.03
C ALA A 328 -1.78 27.35 -20.12
N ARG A 329 -2.55 26.29 -19.95
CA ARG A 329 -3.67 26.27 -19.00
C ARG A 329 -3.21 26.42 -17.56
N LEU A 330 -2.19 25.64 -17.13
CA LEU A 330 -1.61 25.72 -15.78
C LEU A 330 -1.01 27.11 -15.49
N ARG A 331 -0.42 27.76 -16.50
CA ARG A 331 0.02 29.15 -16.37
C ARG A 331 -1.13 30.11 -16.10
N ARG A 332 -2.25 29.98 -16.82
CA ARG A 332 -3.42 30.84 -16.66
C ARG A 332 -4.16 30.60 -15.35
N GLU A 333 -4.37 29.34 -14.97
CA GLU A 333 -5.19 28.97 -13.80
C GLU A 333 -4.40 28.99 -12.48
N ALA A 334 -3.09 28.69 -12.52
CA ALA A 334 -2.27 28.50 -11.33
C ALA A 334 -1.00 29.37 -11.30
N GLY A 335 -0.79 30.24 -12.26
CA GLY A 335 0.41 31.09 -12.32
C GLY A 335 1.73 30.34 -12.54
N LEU A 336 1.70 29.05 -12.86
CA LEU A 336 2.91 28.26 -13.01
C LEU A 336 3.69 28.63 -14.29
N PRO A 337 5.04 28.72 -14.23
CA PRO A 337 5.85 28.87 -15.44
C PRO A 337 5.54 27.76 -16.45
N VAL A 338 5.46 28.10 -17.76
CA VAL A 338 5.15 27.12 -18.83
C VAL A 338 6.09 25.92 -18.79
N GLN A 339 7.38 26.16 -18.55
CA GLN A 339 8.39 25.10 -18.46
C GLN A 339 8.12 24.13 -17.31
N ALA A 340 7.72 24.63 -16.15
CA ALA A 340 7.36 23.82 -14.99
C ALA A 340 6.09 22.99 -15.28
N GLY A 341 5.08 23.59 -15.87
CA GLY A 341 3.85 22.93 -16.30
C GLY A 341 4.12 21.82 -17.34
N ALA A 342 4.90 22.13 -18.38
CA ALA A 342 5.29 21.16 -19.42
C ALA A 342 6.08 19.99 -18.85
N SER A 343 7.07 20.26 -17.98
CA SER A 343 7.86 19.21 -17.31
C SER A 343 6.98 18.31 -16.43
N ALA A 344 6.02 18.88 -15.72
CA ALA A 344 5.11 18.09 -14.87
C ALA A 344 4.18 17.20 -15.71
N LEU A 345 3.63 17.71 -16.81
CA LEU A 345 2.80 16.93 -17.74
C LEU A 345 3.59 15.82 -18.41
N LEU A 346 4.83 16.09 -18.87
CA LEU A 346 5.70 15.07 -19.45
C LEU A 346 6.02 13.95 -18.45
N ARG A 347 6.33 14.29 -17.20
CA ARG A 347 6.49 13.30 -16.11
C ARG A 347 5.22 12.48 -15.89
N GLY A 348 4.04 13.11 -15.96
CA GLY A 348 2.76 12.42 -15.87
C GLY A 348 2.55 11.40 -16.98
N GLN A 349 2.91 11.73 -18.22
CA GLN A 349 2.87 10.78 -19.34
C GLN A 349 3.85 9.62 -19.16
N GLY A 350 5.07 9.89 -18.69
CA GLY A 350 6.04 8.85 -18.35
C GLY A 350 5.53 7.91 -17.23
N ALA A 351 4.88 8.47 -16.21
CA ALA A 351 4.26 7.69 -15.14
C ALA A 351 3.12 6.82 -15.67
N ALA A 352 2.25 7.34 -16.55
CA ALA A 352 1.17 6.56 -17.17
C ALA A 352 1.72 5.39 -18.00
N ALA A 353 2.75 5.61 -18.81
CA ALA A 353 3.42 4.58 -19.59
C ALA A 353 4.08 3.51 -18.68
N TYR A 354 4.75 3.94 -17.61
CA TYR A 354 5.32 3.05 -16.61
C TYR A 354 4.25 2.16 -15.94
N HIS A 355 3.17 2.76 -15.45
CA HIS A 355 2.10 2.02 -14.80
C HIS A 355 1.41 1.04 -15.74
N LEU A 356 1.19 1.43 -17.00
CA LEU A 356 0.68 0.52 -18.02
C LEU A 356 1.64 -0.66 -18.24
N GLY A 357 2.95 -0.39 -18.40
CA GLY A 357 3.97 -1.43 -18.55
C GLY A 357 3.95 -2.41 -17.37
N ARG A 358 3.92 -1.90 -16.13
CA ARG A 358 3.84 -2.72 -14.91
C ARG A 358 2.56 -3.55 -14.84
N GLN A 359 1.42 -2.99 -15.18
CA GLN A 359 0.15 -3.72 -15.22
C GLN A 359 0.19 -4.86 -16.26
N LEU A 360 0.71 -4.57 -17.45
CA LEU A 360 0.82 -5.56 -18.52
C LEU A 360 1.76 -6.70 -18.15
N THR A 361 2.94 -6.43 -17.59
CA THR A 361 3.89 -7.46 -17.19
C THR A 361 3.36 -8.30 -16.02
N ARG A 362 2.78 -7.66 -15.01
CA ARG A 362 2.34 -8.34 -13.79
C ARG A 362 1.11 -9.22 -13.98
N TYR A 363 0.16 -8.84 -14.86
CA TYR A 363 -1.11 -9.56 -15.02
C TYR A 363 -1.25 -10.29 -16.35
N TYR A 364 -0.58 -9.83 -17.38
CA TYR A 364 -0.71 -10.36 -18.73
C TYR A 364 0.63 -10.79 -19.37
N GLY A 365 1.71 -10.80 -18.60
CA GLY A 365 3.06 -11.12 -19.09
C GLY A 365 3.13 -12.47 -19.81
N LEU A 366 2.51 -13.54 -19.26
CA LEU A 366 2.47 -14.87 -19.90
C LEU A 366 1.75 -14.87 -21.25
N PRO A 367 0.47 -14.46 -21.36
CA PRO A 367 -0.20 -14.46 -22.66
C PRO A 367 0.46 -13.50 -23.65
N LEU A 368 0.95 -12.35 -23.21
CA LEU A 368 1.69 -11.43 -24.06
C LEU A 368 3.04 -12.01 -24.53
N GLY A 369 3.77 -12.69 -23.65
CA GLY A 369 5.00 -13.40 -23.99
C GLY A 369 4.77 -14.50 -25.03
N LEU A 370 3.74 -15.33 -24.85
CA LEU A 370 3.36 -16.36 -25.83
C LEU A 370 2.96 -15.76 -27.18
N ALA A 371 2.17 -14.67 -27.18
CA ALA A 371 1.83 -13.96 -28.41
C ALA A 371 3.06 -13.33 -29.09
N ALA A 372 4.02 -12.84 -28.30
CA ALA A 372 5.27 -12.27 -28.78
C ALA A 372 6.16 -13.31 -29.47
N LEU A 373 6.08 -14.60 -29.13
CA LEU A 373 6.78 -15.65 -29.85
C LEU A 373 6.38 -15.70 -31.32
N ARG A 374 5.12 -15.37 -31.65
CA ARG A 374 4.57 -15.41 -33.01
C ARG A 374 4.65 -14.07 -33.74
N ARG A 375 4.75 -12.93 -33.03
CA ARG A 375 4.68 -11.59 -33.63
C ARG A 375 5.86 -10.72 -33.20
N ARG A 376 6.80 -10.43 -34.15
CA ARG A 376 8.02 -9.65 -33.88
C ARG A 376 7.76 -8.29 -33.21
N ARG A 377 6.70 -7.57 -33.60
CA ARG A 377 6.34 -6.26 -33.01
C ARG A 377 5.98 -6.36 -31.53
N LEU A 378 5.29 -7.43 -31.13
CA LEU A 378 4.96 -7.65 -29.72
C LEU A 378 6.21 -7.98 -28.89
N ARG A 379 7.26 -8.61 -29.46
CA ARG A 379 8.52 -8.87 -28.75
C ARG A 379 9.14 -7.57 -28.21
N GLY A 380 9.27 -6.57 -29.09
CA GLY A 380 9.83 -5.26 -28.72
C GLY A 380 9.01 -4.58 -27.61
N LEU A 381 7.68 -4.60 -27.70
CA LEU A 381 6.79 -4.00 -26.68
C LEU A 381 6.83 -4.73 -25.35
N VAL A 382 6.82 -6.07 -25.36
CA VAL A 382 6.92 -6.87 -24.12
C VAL A 382 8.27 -6.66 -23.45
N LEU A 383 9.35 -6.69 -24.23
CA LEU A 383 10.70 -6.40 -23.70
C LEU A 383 10.81 -4.96 -23.18
N ALA A 384 10.29 -3.99 -23.92
CA ALA A 384 10.29 -2.59 -23.48
C ALA A 384 9.46 -2.41 -22.18
N GLY A 385 8.32 -3.07 -22.05
CA GLY A 385 7.52 -3.06 -20.83
C GLY A 385 8.25 -3.69 -19.64
N LEU A 386 8.88 -4.83 -19.85
CA LEU A 386 9.59 -5.56 -18.80
C LEU A 386 10.90 -4.86 -18.40
N LEU A 387 11.78 -4.58 -19.37
CA LEU A 387 13.08 -3.98 -19.10
C LEU A 387 12.96 -2.50 -18.77
N GLY A 388 12.06 -1.77 -19.43
CA GLY A 388 11.84 -0.35 -19.17
C GLY A 388 11.29 -0.12 -17.77
N SER A 389 10.31 -0.90 -17.32
CA SER A 389 9.82 -0.80 -15.95
C SER A 389 10.87 -1.19 -14.91
N ALA A 390 11.64 -2.26 -15.17
CA ALA A 390 12.74 -2.67 -14.29
C ALA A 390 13.85 -1.61 -14.20
N ALA A 391 14.22 -1.00 -15.33
CA ALA A 391 15.22 0.06 -15.37
C ALA A 391 14.75 1.31 -14.59
N VAL A 392 13.51 1.74 -14.78
CA VAL A 392 12.93 2.86 -14.02
C VAL A 392 12.94 2.58 -12.52
N ASP A 393 12.51 1.38 -12.11
CA ASP A 393 12.52 0.99 -10.71
C ASP A 393 13.94 0.92 -10.14
N TRP A 394 14.88 0.33 -10.88
CA TRP A 394 16.27 0.22 -10.45
C TRP A 394 16.93 1.61 -10.25
N ILE A 395 16.73 2.53 -11.21
CA ILE A 395 17.25 3.90 -11.10
C ILE A 395 16.64 4.65 -9.90
N ARG A 396 15.35 4.45 -9.64
CA ARG A 396 14.62 5.15 -8.56
C ARG A 396 14.92 4.60 -7.20
N LEU A 397 14.87 3.28 -7.06
CA LEU A 397 14.98 2.58 -5.77
C LEU A 397 16.43 2.37 -5.34
N ARG A 398 17.36 2.41 -6.32
CA ARG A 398 18.81 2.20 -6.10
C ARG A 398 19.09 0.97 -5.22
N PRO A 399 18.58 -0.21 -5.60
CA PRO A 399 18.78 -1.42 -4.81
C PRO A 399 20.23 -1.83 -4.78
N ALA A 400 20.64 -2.57 -3.77
CA ALA A 400 21.96 -3.23 -3.68
C ALA A 400 22.04 -4.46 -4.61
N LEU A 401 21.60 -4.31 -5.87
CA LEU A 401 21.54 -5.32 -6.93
C LEU A 401 22.03 -4.73 -8.25
N SER A 402 22.64 -5.55 -9.08
CA SER A 402 22.89 -5.15 -10.47
C SER A 402 21.56 -4.99 -11.25
N PRO A 403 21.53 -4.21 -12.35
CA PRO A 403 20.32 -4.06 -13.16
C PRO A 403 19.75 -5.39 -13.65
N VAL A 404 20.63 -6.36 -13.99
CA VAL A 404 20.23 -7.68 -14.46
C VAL A 404 19.60 -8.52 -13.36
N GLU A 405 20.23 -8.56 -12.17
CA GLU A 405 19.65 -9.26 -11.01
C GLU A 405 18.30 -8.68 -10.62
N PHE A 406 18.18 -7.36 -10.62
CA PHE A 406 16.92 -6.69 -10.29
C PHE A 406 15.83 -7.01 -11.33
N ALA A 407 16.13 -6.95 -12.63
CA ALA A 407 15.19 -7.28 -13.69
C ALA A 407 14.76 -8.77 -13.62
N ALA A 408 15.69 -9.68 -13.32
CA ALA A 408 15.39 -11.09 -13.14
C ALA A 408 14.48 -11.34 -11.91
N ALA A 409 14.76 -10.69 -10.78
CA ALA A 409 13.92 -10.78 -9.59
C ALA A 409 12.51 -10.23 -9.84
N GLN A 410 12.41 -9.09 -10.53
CA GLN A 410 11.12 -8.49 -10.89
C GLN A 410 10.32 -9.37 -11.84
N ALA A 411 10.96 -9.97 -12.85
CA ALA A 411 10.31 -10.90 -13.76
C ALA A 411 9.80 -12.15 -13.02
N LEU A 412 10.58 -12.67 -12.07
CA LEU A 412 10.19 -13.79 -11.22
C LEU A 412 9.00 -13.44 -10.30
N ASP A 413 9.01 -12.25 -9.69
CA ASP A 413 7.91 -11.72 -8.89
C ASP A 413 6.62 -11.66 -9.71
N ASP A 414 6.67 -10.99 -10.87
CA ASP A 414 5.52 -10.81 -11.76
C ASP A 414 4.97 -12.15 -12.27
N LEU A 415 5.85 -13.07 -12.69
CA LEU A 415 5.46 -14.41 -13.14
C LEU A 415 4.80 -15.22 -12.03
N SER A 416 5.40 -15.22 -10.84
CA SER A 416 4.86 -15.96 -9.68
C SER A 416 3.49 -15.43 -9.28
N TYR A 417 3.33 -14.12 -9.22
CA TYR A 417 2.06 -13.46 -8.92
C TYR A 417 1.00 -13.79 -9.96
N GLN A 418 1.34 -13.72 -11.26
CA GLN A 418 0.43 -14.02 -12.36
C GLN A 418 -0.06 -15.47 -12.32
N LEU A 419 0.85 -16.44 -12.08
CA LEU A 419 0.46 -17.83 -11.89
C LEU A 419 -0.50 -18.01 -10.70
N GLY A 420 -0.30 -17.24 -9.63
CA GLY A 420 -1.23 -17.15 -8.51
C GLY A 420 -2.59 -16.61 -8.92
N CYS A 421 -2.65 -15.49 -9.64
CA CYS A 421 -3.90 -14.92 -10.15
C CYS A 421 -4.68 -15.90 -11.02
N LEU A 422 -4.00 -16.60 -11.95
CA LEU A 422 -4.62 -17.61 -12.79
C LEU A 422 -5.16 -18.78 -11.97
N HIS A 423 -4.38 -19.28 -11.00
CA HIS A 423 -4.84 -20.31 -10.07
C HIS A 423 -6.06 -19.85 -9.27
N GLY A 424 -6.04 -18.65 -8.72
CA GLY A 424 -7.18 -18.05 -8.00
C GLY A 424 -8.41 -17.90 -8.88
N CYS A 425 -8.24 -17.43 -10.14
CA CYS A 425 -9.33 -17.33 -11.11
C CYS A 425 -10.01 -18.70 -11.36
N LEU A 426 -9.22 -19.76 -11.55
CA LEU A 426 -9.73 -21.12 -11.73
C LEU A 426 -10.45 -21.62 -10.48
N ARG A 427 -9.80 -21.50 -9.31
CA ARG A 427 -10.35 -21.99 -8.02
C ARG A 427 -11.67 -21.29 -7.67
N HIS A 428 -11.75 -19.99 -7.86
CA HIS A 428 -12.93 -19.18 -7.51
C HIS A 428 -13.89 -18.95 -8.68
N ARG A 429 -13.63 -19.55 -9.85
CA ARG A 429 -14.44 -19.43 -11.08
C ARG A 429 -14.76 -17.98 -11.43
N THR A 430 -13.76 -17.12 -11.44
CA THR A 430 -13.90 -15.69 -11.71
C THR A 430 -12.74 -15.17 -12.57
N LEU A 431 -12.99 -14.20 -13.42
CA LEU A 431 -11.97 -13.46 -14.16
C LEU A 431 -11.76 -12.04 -13.58
N ALA A 432 -12.31 -11.76 -12.40
CA ALA A 432 -12.24 -10.42 -11.80
C ALA A 432 -10.80 -9.85 -11.71
N PRO A 433 -9.76 -10.63 -11.31
CA PRO A 433 -8.38 -10.13 -11.30
C PRO A 433 -7.82 -9.76 -12.67
N LEU A 434 -8.35 -10.34 -13.74
CA LEU A 434 -7.92 -10.08 -15.11
C LEU A 434 -8.74 -8.99 -15.80
N ARG A 435 -9.81 -8.50 -15.15
CA ARG A 435 -10.62 -7.39 -15.67
C ARG A 435 -10.07 -6.07 -15.12
N VAL A 436 -9.92 -5.10 -16.02
CA VAL A 436 -9.49 -3.74 -15.69
C VAL A 436 -10.53 -2.78 -16.21
N ASP A 437 -11.02 -1.89 -15.35
CA ASP A 437 -11.93 -0.82 -15.75
C ASP A 437 -11.09 0.26 -16.45
N LEU A 438 -11.35 0.50 -17.74
CA LEU A 438 -10.67 1.54 -18.50
C LEU A 438 -11.32 2.88 -18.25
N VAL A 439 -10.52 3.85 -17.80
CA VAL A 439 -10.96 5.22 -17.57
C VAL A 439 -10.19 6.14 -18.51
N PHE A 440 -10.93 6.93 -19.29
CA PHE A 440 -10.33 7.89 -20.19
C PHE A 440 -10.08 9.22 -19.47
N ALA A 441 -8.86 9.74 -19.55
CA ALA A 441 -8.50 11.04 -18.98
C ALA A 441 -9.48 12.14 -19.45
N GLY A 442 -10.09 12.83 -18.51
CA GLY A 442 -11.10 13.87 -18.76
C GLY A 442 -12.48 13.62 -18.11
N ARG A 443 -12.90 12.37 -17.91
CA ARG A 443 -14.17 12.07 -17.22
C ARG A 443 -14.08 11.98 -15.70
N GLN A 444 -12.88 11.81 -15.14
CA GLN A 444 -12.69 11.67 -13.68
C GLN A 444 -12.71 12.98 -12.89
N ARG A 445 -12.55 14.15 -13.53
CA ARG A 445 -12.61 15.44 -12.80
C ARG A 445 -13.95 15.66 -12.11
N GLU A 446 -15.04 15.12 -12.67
CA GLU A 446 -16.37 15.23 -12.05
C GLU A 446 -16.60 14.20 -10.92
N ALA A 447 -16.07 12.98 -11.03
CA ALA A 447 -16.30 11.91 -10.02
C ALA A 447 -15.41 12.05 -8.77
N LEU A 448 -14.23 12.69 -8.86
CA LEU A 448 -13.34 12.97 -7.74
C LEU A 448 -13.62 14.33 -7.06
N HIS A 449 -14.39 15.19 -7.71
CA HIS A 449 -14.76 16.53 -7.23
C HIS A 449 -16.22 16.67 -6.84
N THR A 450 -17.05 15.64 -6.97
CA THR A 450 -18.36 15.63 -6.33
C THR A 450 -18.18 15.21 -4.87
N PRO A 451 -18.08 16.16 -3.92
CA PRO A 451 -18.50 15.81 -2.58
C PRO A 451 -19.97 15.42 -2.71
N ARG A 452 -20.38 14.26 -2.23
CA ARG A 452 -21.76 14.09 -1.83
C ARG A 452 -22.10 15.35 -1.03
N ARG A 453 -23.10 16.07 -1.47
CA ARG A 453 -23.66 17.20 -0.74
C ARG A 453 -24.20 16.65 0.57
N GLU A 454 -23.38 16.67 1.59
CA GLU A 454 -23.79 16.66 2.97
C GLU A 454 -23.24 17.97 3.57
N GLY A 455 -24.18 18.84 3.93
CA GLY A 455 -24.08 19.94 4.86
C GLY A 455 -22.91 20.90 4.68
N ASP A 456 -23.20 21.99 4.07
CA ASP A 456 -22.59 23.31 4.15
C ASP A 456 -21.51 23.46 5.24
N GLY A 457 -20.25 23.42 4.84
CA GLY A 457 -19.06 23.69 5.63
C GLY A 457 -17.97 24.23 4.73
N ARG A 458 -18.18 25.46 4.19
CA ARG A 458 -17.14 26.24 3.50
C ARG A 458 -16.04 26.60 4.51
N LEU A 459 -14.89 25.97 4.36
CA LEU A 459 -13.63 26.46 4.93
C LEU A 459 -12.68 26.84 3.81
#